data_4a639ad717e18bf601df8142a1158176
#
_entry.id   4a639ad717e18bf601df8142a1158176
#
_cell.length_a   1.000
_cell.length_b   1.000
_cell.length_c   1.000
_cell.angle_alpha   90.00
_cell.angle_beta   90.00
_cell.angle_gamma   90.00
#
_symmetry.space_group_name_H-M   'P 1'
#
loop_
_entity.id
_entity.type
_entity.pdbx_description
1 polymer ?
#
loop_
_entity_poly.entity_id
_entity_poly.type
_entity_poly.pdbx_seq_one_letter_code
_entity_poly.pdbx_strand_id
1 'polypeptide(L)'
;MKTVKTWVTCQFLRISLCVSVVATWMVIRCEATNTNTNVVTVKLPPAKKEGQISVEAALAKRRSVRNFSADRLTLAEVGQLLWAAQGVSSPDGRRTAPSAGATYPLEVYLICGAVSNLPPGVYRYQPESHQLVRIVEGDKRKELALACFNQPWVENAPASLVITAVYERTTRRYGERAVRYVHLEAGHAIENAHLQAVGLGLGGVVIGAFQDEAVSKILSLGRHESPICIFTFGKPRR
;
A
#
# COMPACT_ATOMS: atom_id res chain seq x y z
N MET A 1 -66.88 -7.00 47.37
CA MET A 1 -67.88 -7.99 47.14
C MET A 1 -67.22 -9.16 46.41
N LYS A 2 -66.94 -10.19 47.14
CA LYS A 2 -67.47 -11.58 47.00
C LYS A 2 -67.04 -12.21 45.68
N THR A 3 -66.16 -13.13 45.70
CA THR A 3 -66.14 -14.61 45.92
C THR A 3 -66.02 -15.31 44.56
N VAL A 4 -65.45 -16.47 44.30
CA VAL A 4 -65.15 -17.67 45.06
C VAL A 4 -64.23 -18.55 44.20
N LYS A 5 -63.38 -19.28 44.84
CA LYS A 5 -62.63 -20.49 44.48
C LYS A 5 -63.33 -21.47 43.49
N THR A 6 -62.57 -22.21 42.71
CA THR A 6 -62.62 -23.68 42.80
C THR A 6 -61.39 -24.35 42.23
N TRP A 7 -60.84 -25.25 42.99
CA TRP A 7 -59.82 -26.26 42.70
C TRP A 7 -60.44 -27.41 41.90
N VAL A 8 -59.73 -27.95 40.93
CA VAL A 8 -59.87 -29.36 40.58
C VAL A 8 -58.51 -29.95 40.30
N THR A 9 -58.08 -30.78 41.20
CA THR A 9 -57.01 -31.79 41.08
C THR A 9 -57.46 -32.92 40.22
N CYS A 10 -56.62 -33.39 39.31
CA CYS A 10 -56.65 -34.77 38.86
C CYS A 10 -55.25 -35.30 38.61
N GLN A 11 -54.98 -36.36 39.34
CA GLN A 11 -53.75 -37.14 39.35
C GLN A 11 -53.76 -38.24 38.29
N PHE A 12 -52.52 -38.72 38.03
CA PHE A 12 -52.12 -40.04 37.46
C PHE A 12 -52.10 -40.18 35.94
N LEU A 13 -50.96 -40.33 35.32
CA LEU A 13 -50.38 -41.65 35.04
C LEU A 13 -48.91 -41.52 34.59
N ARG A 14 -48.05 -42.26 35.27
CA ARG A 14 -46.63 -42.51 34.88
C ARG A 14 -46.62 -43.43 33.70
N ILE A 15 -45.96 -43.08 32.60
CA ILE A 15 -45.38 -44.04 31.66
C ILE A 15 -43.92 -43.59 31.42
N SER A 16 -43.03 -44.37 31.95
CA SER A 16 -41.58 -44.33 31.74
C SER A 16 -41.30 -44.85 30.33
N LEU A 17 -40.74 -44.04 29.48
CA LEU A 17 -40.10 -44.50 28.26
C LEU A 17 -38.72 -43.85 28.14
N CYS A 18 -37.70 -44.64 28.53
CA CYS A 18 -36.31 -44.34 28.27
C CYS A 18 -36.08 -44.35 26.76
N VAL A 19 -35.85 -43.18 26.17
CA VAL A 19 -35.27 -43.08 24.83
C VAL A 19 -33.88 -42.44 25.02
N SER A 20 -32.85 -43.25 24.97
CA SER A 20 -31.44 -42.88 24.95
C SER A 20 -31.15 -42.16 23.61
N VAL A 21 -31.17 -40.84 23.62
CA VAL A 21 -30.65 -40.06 22.48
C VAL A 21 -29.15 -39.91 22.67
N VAL A 22 -28.41 -40.79 22.00
CA VAL A 22 -26.95 -40.61 21.82
C VAL A 22 -26.75 -39.40 20.93
N ALA A 23 -26.54 -38.25 21.52
CA ALA A 23 -26.13 -37.06 20.81
C ALA A 23 -24.67 -37.25 20.36
N THR A 24 -24.45 -37.70 19.15
CA THR A 24 -23.16 -37.73 18.49
C THR A 24 -22.75 -36.29 18.22
N TRP A 25 -21.94 -35.72 19.10
CA TRP A 25 -21.28 -34.43 18.86
C TRP A 25 -20.24 -34.64 17.77
N MET A 26 -20.62 -34.28 16.54
CA MET A 26 -19.69 -34.14 15.42
C MET A 26 -18.87 -32.88 15.67
N VAL A 27 -17.73 -33.06 16.34
CA VAL A 27 -16.73 -32.00 16.46
C VAL A 27 -16.16 -31.79 15.06
N ILE A 28 -16.70 -30.80 14.35
CA ILE A 28 -16.04 -30.27 13.15
C ILE A 28 -14.77 -29.60 13.63
N ARG A 29 -13.66 -30.35 13.62
CA ARG A 29 -12.34 -29.73 13.67
C ARG A 29 -12.19 -28.89 12.41
N CYS A 30 -12.38 -27.59 12.57
CA CYS A 30 -11.88 -26.61 11.62
C CYS A 30 -10.35 -26.72 11.69
N GLU A 31 -9.76 -27.54 10.84
CA GLU A 31 -8.33 -27.50 10.60
C GLU A 31 -8.05 -26.12 10.02
N ALA A 32 -7.54 -25.23 10.87
CA ALA A 32 -6.91 -24.01 10.43
C ALA A 32 -5.75 -24.44 9.51
N THR A 33 -5.99 -24.41 8.21
CA THR A 33 -4.94 -24.52 7.21
C THR A 33 -3.96 -23.39 7.52
N ASN A 34 -2.89 -23.73 8.16
CA ASN A 34 -1.75 -22.86 8.41
C ASN A 34 -1.12 -22.60 7.04
N THR A 35 -1.72 -21.67 6.27
CA THR A 35 -1.10 -21.12 5.07
C THR A 35 0.10 -20.31 5.56
N ASN A 36 1.22 -20.99 5.68
CA ASN A 36 2.52 -20.40 5.88
C ASN A 36 2.85 -19.65 4.57
N THR A 37 2.19 -18.51 4.36
CA THR A 37 2.54 -17.59 3.29
C THR A 37 3.92 -17.05 3.65
N ASN A 38 4.95 -17.61 3.03
CA ASN A 38 6.31 -17.08 3.12
C ASN A 38 6.27 -15.62 2.64
N VAL A 39 6.09 -14.69 3.58
CA VAL A 39 6.11 -13.25 3.31
C VAL A 39 7.53 -12.90 2.85
N VAL A 40 7.69 -12.67 1.56
CA VAL A 40 8.98 -12.27 1.00
C VAL A 40 9.26 -10.83 1.38
N THR A 41 10.27 -10.65 2.22
CA THR A 41 10.75 -9.34 2.65
C THR A 41 12.12 -9.07 2.07
N VAL A 42 12.33 -7.86 1.54
CA VAL A 42 13.59 -7.43 0.96
C VAL A 42 14.08 -6.18 1.70
N LYS A 43 15.20 -6.31 2.40
CA LYS A 43 15.85 -5.17 3.05
C LYS A 43 16.47 -4.25 2.00
N LEU A 44 16.20 -2.97 2.08
CA LEU A 44 16.77 -1.97 1.20
C LEU A 44 18.15 -1.52 1.70
N PRO A 45 19.06 -1.12 0.79
CA PRO A 45 20.31 -0.47 1.18
C PRO A 45 20.01 0.80 2.00
N PRO A 46 20.86 1.16 2.97
CA PRO A 46 20.66 2.38 3.77
C PRO A 46 20.52 3.62 2.88
N ALA A 47 19.54 4.47 3.19
CA ALA A 47 19.33 5.71 2.46
C ALA A 47 20.49 6.69 2.71
N LYS A 48 20.97 7.32 1.64
CA LYS A 48 21.96 8.40 1.70
C LYS A 48 21.27 9.69 2.12
N LYS A 49 21.86 10.41 3.06
CA LYS A 49 21.38 11.71 3.55
C LYS A 49 22.06 12.90 2.87
N GLU A 50 23.12 12.63 2.13
CA GLU A 50 23.88 13.63 1.37
C GLU A 50 23.85 13.27 -0.12
N GLY A 51 23.63 14.26 -0.98
CA GLY A 51 23.57 14.14 -2.42
C GLY A 51 24.72 14.87 -3.11
N GLN A 52 24.88 14.62 -4.42
CA GLN A 52 25.94 15.28 -5.24
C GLN A 52 25.46 16.57 -5.91
N ILE A 53 24.16 16.85 -5.92
CA ILE A 53 23.59 18.07 -6.50
C ILE A 53 22.81 18.84 -5.45
N SER A 54 22.78 20.17 -5.58
CA SER A 54 21.98 20.99 -4.69
C SER A 54 20.48 20.89 -4.98
N VAL A 55 19.66 21.30 -4.03
CA VAL A 55 18.20 21.37 -4.20
C VAL A 55 17.83 22.27 -5.37
N GLU A 56 18.51 23.42 -5.50
CA GLU A 56 18.32 24.39 -6.59
C GLU A 56 18.60 23.73 -7.96
N ALA A 57 19.68 22.95 -8.04
CA ALA A 57 20.03 22.24 -9.27
C ALA A 57 18.99 21.15 -9.61
N ALA A 58 18.45 20.46 -8.60
CA ALA A 58 17.39 19.48 -8.79
C ALA A 58 16.09 20.15 -9.28
N LEU A 59 15.68 21.25 -8.64
CA LEU A 59 14.52 22.04 -9.04
C LEU A 59 14.65 22.57 -10.49
N ALA A 60 15.82 23.12 -10.85
CA ALA A 60 16.08 23.64 -12.17
C ALA A 60 16.08 22.56 -13.27
N LYS A 61 16.51 21.34 -12.95
CA LYS A 61 16.64 20.21 -13.91
C LYS A 61 15.40 19.33 -14.00
N ARG A 62 14.54 19.28 -12.98
CA ARG A 62 13.37 18.42 -12.92
C ARG A 62 12.46 18.66 -14.15
N ARG A 63 12.18 17.59 -14.89
CA ARG A 63 11.22 17.57 -16.02
C ARG A 63 10.44 16.27 -15.98
N SER A 64 9.23 16.28 -16.53
CA SER A 64 8.46 15.05 -16.77
C SER A 64 9.08 14.25 -17.90
N VAL A 65 9.71 13.14 -17.56
CA VAL A 65 10.37 12.22 -18.49
C VAL A 65 9.44 11.05 -18.76
N ARG A 66 9.21 10.75 -20.05
CA ARG A 66 8.34 9.66 -20.52
C ARG A 66 9.05 8.66 -21.45
N ASN A 67 10.33 8.89 -21.71
CA ASN A 67 11.15 8.02 -22.58
C ASN A 67 12.31 7.48 -21.76
N PHE A 68 12.29 6.18 -21.49
CA PHE A 68 13.25 5.52 -20.64
C PHE A 68 14.17 4.60 -21.46
N SER A 69 15.41 4.44 -21.03
CA SER A 69 16.30 3.40 -21.55
C SER A 69 15.88 2.02 -21.04
N ALA A 70 16.40 0.96 -21.67
CA ALA A 70 16.17 -0.41 -21.22
C ALA A 70 17.00 -0.80 -19.97
N ASP A 71 17.77 0.13 -19.42
CA ASP A 71 18.64 -0.14 -18.28
C ASP A 71 17.84 -0.49 -17.04
N ARG A 72 18.30 -1.51 -16.33
CA ARG A 72 17.73 -1.87 -15.04
C ARG A 72 18.10 -0.82 -13.98
N LEU A 73 17.17 -0.61 -13.05
CA LEU A 73 17.47 0.15 -11.84
C LEU A 73 18.19 -0.73 -10.82
N THR A 74 18.98 -0.12 -9.98
CA THR A 74 19.55 -0.76 -8.80
C THR A 74 18.56 -0.72 -7.63
N LEU A 75 18.70 -1.66 -6.70
CA LEU A 75 17.90 -1.65 -5.46
C LEU A 75 18.19 -0.40 -4.60
N ALA A 76 19.42 0.15 -4.68
CA ALA A 76 19.79 1.37 -4.00
C ALA A 76 19.06 2.62 -4.56
N GLU A 77 18.95 2.74 -5.88
CA GLU A 77 18.18 3.82 -6.53
C GLU A 77 16.71 3.77 -6.10
N VAL A 78 16.10 2.58 -6.16
CA VAL A 78 14.70 2.37 -5.73
C VAL A 78 14.53 2.69 -4.24
N GLY A 79 15.43 2.17 -3.38
CA GLY A 79 15.38 2.42 -1.94
C GLY A 79 15.49 3.90 -1.59
N GLN A 80 16.34 4.64 -2.33
CA GLN A 80 16.51 6.07 -2.14
C GLN A 80 15.25 6.86 -2.52
N LEU A 81 14.55 6.47 -3.60
CA LEU A 81 13.29 7.12 -3.99
C LEU A 81 12.16 6.84 -2.98
N LEU A 82 12.07 5.61 -2.48
CA LEU A 82 11.11 5.23 -1.45
C LEU A 82 11.35 6.01 -0.16
N TRP A 83 12.62 6.13 0.25
CA TRP A 83 12.99 6.94 1.40
C TRP A 83 12.66 8.42 1.19
N ALA A 84 12.97 8.98 0.02
CA ALA A 84 12.64 10.37 -0.30
C ALA A 84 11.13 10.64 -0.22
N ALA A 85 10.29 9.68 -0.64
CA ALA A 85 8.84 9.82 -0.58
C ALA A 85 8.29 9.78 0.86
N GLN A 86 8.66 8.76 1.65
CA GLN A 86 8.02 8.50 2.95
C GLN A 86 8.97 7.85 3.99
N GLY A 87 10.30 7.91 3.77
CA GLY A 87 11.25 7.34 4.71
C GLY A 87 11.31 8.06 6.05
N VAL A 88 11.69 7.34 7.09
CA VAL A 88 11.97 7.93 8.40
C VAL A 88 13.25 8.75 8.31
N SER A 89 13.15 10.02 8.69
CA SER A 89 14.25 11.01 8.60
C SER A 89 14.87 11.36 9.95
N SER A 90 14.19 11.04 11.06
CA SER A 90 14.64 11.36 12.41
C SER A 90 14.31 10.28 13.44
N PRO A 91 15.02 10.22 14.59
CA PRO A 91 14.82 9.19 15.60
C PRO A 91 13.40 9.18 16.23
N ASP A 92 12.71 10.31 16.20
CA ASP A 92 11.33 10.45 16.69
C ASP A 92 10.26 9.94 15.70
N GLY A 93 10.69 9.29 14.61
CA GLY A 93 9.81 8.67 13.62
C GLY A 93 9.24 9.63 12.57
N ARG A 94 9.68 10.90 12.53
CA ARG A 94 9.26 11.82 11.48
C ARG A 94 9.75 11.37 10.13
N ARG A 95 8.92 11.62 9.10
CA ARG A 95 9.20 11.22 7.73
C ARG A 95 9.73 12.37 6.90
N THR A 96 10.26 12.05 5.74
CA THR A 96 10.76 13.02 4.75
C THR A 96 9.69 13.95 4.21
N ALA A 97 8.45 13.47 4.06
CA ALA A 97 7.31 14.31 3.74
C ALA A 97 6.57 14.73 5.03
N PRO A 98 6.17 16.02 5.15
CA PRO A 98 5.41 16.48 6.31
C PRO A 98 3.99 15.91 6.27
N SER A 99 3.49 15.48 7.45
CA SER A 99 2.13 14.95 7.59
C SER A 99 1.31 15.80 8.58
N ALA A 100 0.09 16.12 8.21
CA ALA A 100 -0.80 16.89 9.06
C ALA A 100 -1.06 16.16 10.38
N GLY A 101 -0.63 16.78 11.49
CA GLY A 101 -0.74 16.20 12.84
C GLY A 101 -0.01 14.87 13.03
N ALA A 102 0.98 14.58 12.19
CA ALA A 102 1.73 13.31 12.16
C ALA A 102 0.80 12.09 12.05
N THR A 103 -0.26 12.18 11.25
CA THR A 103 -1.24 11.09 11.07
C THR A 103 -0.79 10.02 10.07
N TYR A 104 0.17 10.36 9.21
CA TYR A 104 0.80 9.47 8.21
C TYR A 104 -0.20 8.59 7.45
N PRO A 105 -1.15 9.18 6.71
CA PRO A 105 -2.17 8.44 5.97
C PRO A 105 -1.63 7.68 4.78
N LEU A 106 -0.45 8.07 4.26
CA LEU A 106 0.08 7.54 3.02
C LEU A 106 0.74 6.18 3.19
N GLU A 107 0.49 5.30 2.22
CA GLU A 107 1.26 4.10 1.96
C GLU A 107 1.97 4.23 0.61
N VAL A 108 3.09 3.55 0.45
CA VAL A 108 3.88 3.58 -0.79
C VAL A 108 4.06 2.16 -1.29
N TYR A 109 3.68 1.95 -2.54
CA TYR A 109 3.89 0.69 -3.24
C TYR A 109 4.90 0.88 -4.37
N LEU A 110 5.68 -0.16 -4.62
CA LEU A 110 6.56 -0.28 -5.77
C LEU A 110 6.01 -1.36 -6.69
N ILE A 111 5.72 -1.00 -7.94
CA ILE A 111 5.52 -1.95 -9.03
C ILE A 111 6.81 -2.00 -9.81
N CYS A 112 7.45 -3.16 -9.88
CA CYS A 112 8.73 -3.31 -10.58
C CYS A 112 8.72 -4.47 -11.57
N GLY A 113 9.41 -4.25 -12.70
CA GLY A 113 9.68 -5.26 -13.72
C GLY A 113 11.17 -5.36 -14.04
N ALA A 114 11.92 -4.27 -13.93
CA ALA A 114 13.32 -4.20 -14.29
C ALA A 114 14.19 -3.54 -13.20
N VAL A 115 14.24 -4.16 -12.03
CA VAL A 115 15.12 -3.79 -10.90
C VAL A 115 16.11 -4.94 -10.65
N SER A 116 17.39 -4.62 -10.48
CA SER A 116 18.43 -5.63 -10.22
C SER A 116 18.26 -6.20 -8.82
N ASN A 117 18.38 -7.53 -8.71
CA ASN A 117 18.22 -8.27 -7.47
C ASN A 117 16.85 -8.12 -6.77
N LEU A 118 15.83 -7.73 -7.54
CA LEU A 118 14.45 -7.70 -7.08
C LEU A 118 13.56 -8.39 -8.13
N PRO A 119 12.90 -9.51 -7.81
CA PRO A 119 11.97 -10.16 -8.73
C PRO A 119 10.84 -9.21 -9.15
N PRO A 120 10.31 -9.32 -10.36
CA PRO A 120 9.13 -8.56 -10.77
C PRO A 120 7.95 -8.79 -9.84
N GLY A 121 7.25 -7.71 -9.49
CA GLY A 121 6.14 -7.80 -8.56
C GLY A 121 5.64 -6.46 -8.05
N VAL A 122 4.67 -6.54 -7.14
CA VAL A 122 4.17 -5.42 -6.35
C VAL A 122 4.68 -5.58 -4.93
N TYR A 123 5.27 -4.53 -4.42
CA TYR A 123 5.85 -4.48 -3.09
C TYR A 123 5.30 -3.30 -2.31
N ARG A 124 4.99 -3.51 -1.03
CA ARG A 124 4.66 -2.42 -0.11
C ARG A 124 5.92 -1.99 0.64
N TYR A 125 6.18 -0.71 0.69
CA TYR A 125 7.29 -0.13 1.44
C TYR A 125 6.93 -0.02 2.92
N GLN A 126 7.87 -0.39 3.78
CA GLN A 126 7.79 -0.23 5.24
C GLN A 126 8.85 0.80 5.68
N PRO A 127 8.44 2.05 5.97
CA PRO A 127 9.38 3.14 6.28
C PRO A 127 10.22 2.88 7.52
N GLU A 128 9.64 2.32 8.58
CA GLU A 128 10.27 2.11 9.89
C GLU A 128 11.44 1.14 9.82
N SER A 129 11.33 0.12 8.99
CA SER A 129 12.37 -0.91 8.80
C SER A 129 13.17 -0.73 7.52
N HIS A 130 12.80 0.25 6.69
CA HIS A 130 13.37 0.51 5.36
C HIS A 130 13.47 -0.76 4.52
N GLN A 131 12.33 -1.40 4.31
CA GLN A 131 12.22 -2.68 3.59
C GLN A 131 10.99 -2.74 2.69
N LEU A 132 11.00 -3.67 1.77
CA LEU A 132 9.89 -4.02 0.89
C LEU A 132 9.27 -5.34 1.32
N VAL A 133 7.95 -5.40 1.34
CA VAL A 133 7.18 -6.64 1.51
C VAL A 133 6.46 -6.94 0.21
N ARG A 134 6.70 -8.12 -0.38
CA ARG A 134 6.04 -8.51 -1.63
C ARG A 134 4.57 -8.82 -1.37
N ILE A 135 3.69 -8.15 -2.10
CA ILE A 135 2.24 -8.30 -2.04
C ILE A 135 1.73 -9.15 -3.19
N VAL A 136 2.22 -8.87 -4.42
CA VAL A 136 1.83 -9.60 -5.63
C VAL A 136 3.07 -10.03 -6.39
N GLU A 137 3.07 -11.26 -6.89
CA GLU A 137 4.13 -11.80 -7.73
C GLU A 137 3.88 -11.53 -9.22
N GLY A 138 4.97 -11.42 -9.97
CA GLY A 138 4.95 -11.21 -11.43
C GLY A 138 4.91 -9.74 -11.84
N ASP A 139 5.29 -9.51 -13.10
CA ASP A 139 5.35 -8.16 -13.68
C ASP A 139 3.94 -7.60 -13.91
N LYS A 140 3.63 -6.49 -13.27
CA LYS A 140 2.32 -5.81 -13.32
C LYS A 140 2.34 -4.47 -14.06
N ARG A 141 3.45 -4.16 -14.76
CA ARG A 141 3.59 -2.88 -15.46
C ARG A 141 2.60 -2.74 -16.62
N LYS A 142 2.32 -3.83 -17.34
CA LYS A 142 1.35 -3.83 -18.44
C LYS A 142 -0.06 -3.59 -17.93
N GLU A 143 -0.48 -4.28 -16.88
CA GLU A 143 -1.78 -4.07 -16.24
C GLU A 143 -1.90 -2.64 -15.69
N LEU A 144 -0.80 -2.10 -15.11
CA LEU A 144 -0.76 -0.72 -14.65
C LEU A 144 -0.91 0.27 -15.82
N ALA A 145 -0.25 0.03 -16.95
CA ALA A 145 -0.37 0.88 -18.15
C ALA A 145 -1.81 0.89 -18.68
N LEU A 146 -2.48 -0.25 -18.69
CA LEU A 146 -3.91 -0.37 -19.06
C LEU A 146 -4.79 0.43 -18.09
N ALA A 147 -4.56 0.31 -16.79
CA ALA A 147 -5.27 1.10 -15.78
C ALA A 147 -5.02 2.61 -15.94
N CYS A 148 -3.86 3.01 -16.48
CA CYS A 148 -3.49 4.39 -16.80
C CYS A 148 -3.89 4.80 -18.23
N PHE A 149 -4.99 4.31 -18.77
CA PHE A 149 -5.49 4.64 -20.11
C PHE A 149 -4.49 4.37 -21.24
N ASN A 150 -3.80 3.24 -21.17
CA ASN A 150 -2.81 2.77 -22.16
C ASN A 150 -1.61 3.72 -22.34
N GLN A 151 -1.15 4.38 -21.28
CA GLN A 151 0.04 5.21 -21.35
C GLN A 151 1.31 4.35 -21.51
N PRO A 152 1.98 4.34 -22.67
CA PRO A 152 3.04 3.36 -22.96
C PRO A 152 4.28 3.55 -22.08
N TRP A 153 4.57 4.74 -21.61
CA TRP A 153 5.69 5.00 -20.71
C TRP A 153 5.53 4.35 -19.34
N VAL A 154 4.31 3.96 -18.94
CA VAL A 154 4.07 3.22 -17.69
C VAL A 154 4.56 1.78 -17.82
N GLU A 155 4.27 1.12 -18.93
CA GLU A 155 4.76 -0.24 -19.23
C GLU A 155 6.27 -0.26 -19.45
N ASN A 156 6.79 0.73 -20.18
CA ASN A 156 8.18 0.81 -20.58
C ASN A 156 9.14 1.21 -19.45
N ALA A 157 8.62 1.84 -18.39
CA ALA A 157 9.45 2.19 -17.24
C ALA A 157 9.90 0.94 -16.49
N PRO A 158 11.13 0.92 -15.95
CA PRO A 158 11.61 -0.20 -15.14
C PRO A 158 10.82 -0.37 -13.83
N ALA A 159 10.26 0.71 -13.29
CA ALA A 159 9.45 0.68 -12.06
C ALA A 159 8.52 1.90 -11.95
N SER A 160 7.51 1.79 -11.07
CA SER A 160 6.61 2.87 -10.68
C SER A 160 6.38 2.83 -9.17
N LEU A 161 6.40 4.00 -8.53
CA LEU A 161 5.84 4.18 -7.18
C LEU A 161 4.36 4.50 -7.30
N VAL A 162 3.54 3.90 -6.46
CA VAL A 162 2.14 4.25 -6.30
C VAL A 162 1.92 4.76 -4.88
N ILE A 163 1.45 5.99 -4.76
CA ILE A 163 1.05 6.56 -3.48
C ILE A 163 -0.43 6.26 -3.28
N THR A 164 -0.73 5.63 -2.17
CA THR A 164 -2.11 5.37 -1.72
C THR A 164 -2.35 6.03 -0.38
N ALA A 165 -3.59 6.11 0.08
CA ALA A 165 -3.92 6.66 1.39
C ALA A 165 -5.02 5.90 2.11
N VAL A 166 -4.87 5.82 3.44
CA VAL A 166 -5.90 5.46 4.41
C VAL A 166 -6.42 6.74 5.04
N TYR A 167 -7.46 7.32 4.43
CA TYR A 167 -8.00 8.63 4.82
C TYR A 167 -8.45 8.70 6.27
N GLU A 168 -8.94 7.61 6.84
CA GLU A 168 -9.44 7.52 8.19
C GLU A 168 -8.39 7.91 9.24
N ARG A 169 -7.10 7.69 8.96
CA ARG A 169 -6.01 8.10 9.87
C ARG A 169 -6.03 9.61 10.12
N THR A 170 -6.35 10.39 9.10
CA THR A 170 -6.39 11.86 9.18
C THR A 170 -7.78 12.38 9.52
N THR A 171 -8.84 11.73 9.03
CA THR A 171 -10.25 12.12 9.27
C THR A 171 -10.61 12.09 10.75
N ARG A 172 -10.09 11.14 11.52
CA ARG A 172 -10.28 11.07 12.98
C ARG A 172 -9.92 12.37 13.70
N ARG A 173 -8.95 13.12 13.18
CA ARG A 173 -8.47 14.38 13.79
C ARG A 173 -9.03 15.61 13.12
N TYR A 174 -9.24 15.58 11.80
CA TYR A 174 -9.51 16.77 11.00
C TYR A 174 -10.85 16.77 10.26
N GLY A 175 -11.68 15.72 10.43
CA GLY A 175 -12.97 15.61 9.77
C GLY A 175 -12.83 15.71 8.25
N GLU A 176 -13.74 16.44 7.61
CA GLU A 176 -13.78 16.60 6.15
C GLU A 176 -12.53 17.28 5.55
N ARG A 177 -11.82 18.08 6.34
CA ARG A 177 -10.56 18.72 5.89
C ARG A 177 -9.44 17.72 5.61
N ALA A 178 -9.57 16.48 6.11
CA ALA A 178 -8.59 15.42 5.93
C ALA A 178 -8.27 15.16 4.46
N VAL A 179 -9.27 15.16 3.58
CA VAL A 179 -9.08 14.92 2.14
C VAL A 179 -8.05 15.90 1.55
N ARG A 180 -8.19 17.20 1.85
CA ARG A 180 -7.24 18.22 1.41
C ARG A 180 -5.83 17.97 1.94
N TYR A 181 -5.72 17.63 3.24
CA TYR A 181 -4.40 17.42 3.87
C TYR A 181 -3.69 16.18 3.33
N VAL A 182 -4.44 15.11 3.08
CA VAL A 182 -3.91 13.89 2.46
C VAL A 182 -3.39 14.16 1.05
N HIS A 183 -4.14 14.91 0.23
CA HIS A 183 -3.68 15.25 -1.12
C HIS A 183 -2.46 16.17 -1.12
N LEU A 184 -2.37 17.14 -0.20
CA LEU A 184 -1.17 17.97 -0.02
C LEU A 184 0.03 17.12 0.37
N GLU A 185 -0.13 16.18 1.32
CA GLU A 185 0.94 15.27 1.74
C GLU A 185 1.40 14.38 0.58
N ALA A 186 0.46 13.84 -0.22
CA ALA A 186 0.81 13.03 -1.39
C ALA A 186 1.63 13.84 -2.41
N GLY A 187 1.25 15.11 -2.63
CA GLY A 187 2.01 16.03 -3.48
C GLY A 187 3.44 16.26 -2.97
N HIS A 188 3.62 16.46 -1.66
CA HIS A 188 4.94 16.61 -1.04
C HIS A 188 5.78 15.33 -1.20
N ALA A 189 5.20 14.16 -0.92
CA ALA A 189 5.89 12.89 -0.99
C ALA A 189 6.37 12.57 -2.42
N ILE A 190 5.52 12.81 -3.41
CA ILE A 190 5.84 12.49 -4.79
C ILE A 190 6.86 13.48 -5.38
N GLU A 191 6.80 14.77 -5.00
CA GLU A 191 7.80 15.75 -5.45
C GLU A 191 9.16 15.47 -4.81
N ASN A 192 9.23 15.04 -3.55
CA ASN A 192 10.46 14.58 -2.94
C ASN A 192 11.11 13.44 -3.75
N ALA A 193 10.31 12.43 -4.15
CA ALA A 193 10.80 11.34 -4.99
C ALA A 193 11.24 11.84 -6.37
N HIS A 194 10.53 12.79 -6.95
CA HIS A 194 10.85 13.35 -8.26
C HIS A 194 12.17 14.15 -8.24
N LEU A 195 12.38 15.00 -7.24
CA LEU A 195 13.64 15.72 -7.05
C LEU A 195 14.81 14.77 -6.76
N GLN A 196 14.55 13.74 -5.93
CA GLN A 196 15.55 12.70 -5.66
C GLN A 196 15.92 11.92 -6.92
N ALA A 197 14.96 11.64 -7.80
CA ALA A 197 15.23 10.99 -9.08
C ALA A 197 16.24 11.81 -9.91
N VAL A 198 16.06 13.13 -9.98
CA VAL A 198 17.01 14.02 -10.65
C VAL A 198 18.41 13.92 -10.03
N GLY A 199 18.48 13.89 -8.69
CA GLY A 199 19.73 13.72 -7.94
C GLY A 199 20.45 12.41 -8.23
N LEU A 200 19.73 11.39 -8.63
CA LEU A 200 20.26 10.08 -9.03
C LEU A 200 20.52 9.95 -10.54
N GLY A 201 20.31 11.01 -11.33
CA GLY A 201 20.40 10.95 -12.79
C GLY A 201 19.24 10.17 -13.44
N LEU A 202 18.15 9.96 -12.69
CA LEU A 202 16.92 9.38 -13.16
C LEU A 202 15.93 10.45 -13.62
N GLY A 203 14.90 10.04 -14.34
CA GLY A 203 13.76 10.88 -14.68
C GLY A 203 12.47 10.13 -14.45
N GLY A 204 11.37 10.85 -14.41
CA GLY A 204 10.07 10.25 -14.24
C GLY A 204 8.92 11.18 -14.55
N VAL A 205 7.72 10.68 -14.46
CA VAL A 205 6.49 11.43 -14.65
C VAL A 205 5.44 11.01 -13.63
N VAL A 206 4.76 12.01 -13.06
CA VAL A 206 3.62 11.80 -12.17
C VAL A 206 2.36 11.65 -12.99
N ILE A 207 1.55 10.65 -12.64
CA ILE A 207 0.30 10.29 -13.32
C ILE A 207 -0.81 10.37 -12.28
N GLY A 208 -1.83 11.19 -12.55
CA GLY A 208 -3.08 11.26 -11.79
C GLY A 208 -4.27 10.74 -12.58
N ALA A 209 -4.07 10.41 -13.87
CA ALA A 209 -5.15 9.88 -14.72
C ALA A 209 -5.04 8.35 -14.80
N PHE A 210 -5.87 7.64 -14.02
CA PHE A 210 -5.98 6.18 -13.98
C PHE A 210 -7.36 5.75 -13.45
N GLN A 211 -7.66 4.47 -13.60
CA GLN A 211 -8.86 3.84 -13.04
C GLN A 211 -8.56 3.33 -11.63
N ASP A 212 -9.17 3.95 -10.62
CA ASP A 212 -8.87 3.68 -9.19
C ASP A 212 -9.09 2.22 -8.81
N GLU A 213 -10.19 1.62 -9.26
CA GLU A 213 -10.53 0.22 -8.97
C GLU A 213 -9.53 -0.74 -9.61
N ALA A 214 -9.05 -0.44 -10.83
CA ALA A 214 -8.06 -1.25 -11.52
C ALA A 214 -6.71 -1.20 -10.80
N VAL A 215 -6.26 -0.01 -10.39
CA VAL A 215 -5.02 0.16 -9.60
C VAL A 215 -5.15 -0.52 -8.24
N SER A 216 -6.28 -0.35 -7.56
CA SER A 216 -6.55 -1.00 -6.26
C SER A 216 -6.46 -2.53 -6.35
N LYS A 217 -6.99 -3.12 -7.44
CA LYS A 217 -6.91 -4.56 -7.70
C LYS A 217 -5.48 -5.02 -7.96
N ILE A 218 -4.71 -4.28 -8.76
CA ILE A 218 -3.29 -4.59 -9.05
C ILE A 218 -2.47 -4.60 -7.75
N LEU A 219 -2.71 -3.65 -6.86
CA LEU A 219 -2.01 -3.52 -5.58
C LEU A 219 -2.57 -4.42 -4.48
N SER A 220 -3.70 -5.09 -4.71
CA SER A 220 -4.45 -5.85 -3.70
C SER A 220 -4.80 -5.00 -2.46
N LEU A 221 -5.27 -3.77 -2.68
CA LEU A 221 -5.61 -2.85 -1.60
C LEU A 221 -6.83 -3.32 -0.79
N GLY A 222 -6.81 -3.02 0.50
CA GLY A 222 -7.98 -3.15 1.36
C GLY A 222 -9.01 -2.05 1.07
N ARG A 223 -10.27 -2.28 1.47
CA ARG A 223 -11.41 -1.36 1.20
C ARG A 223 -11.26 0.07 1.76
N HIS A 224 -10.35 0.30 2.69
CA HIS A 224 -10.12 1.60 3.32
C HIS A 224 -8.90 2.33 2.75
N GLU A 225 -8.29 1.80 1.72
CA GLU A 225 -7.11 2.34 1.09
C GLU A 225 -7.39 2.68 -0.37
N SER A 226 -7.05 3.89 -0.79
CA SER A 226 -7.32 4.39 -2.14
C SER A 226 -6.04 4.88 -2.81
N PRO A 227 -5.82 4.62 -4.12
CA PRO A 227 -4.71 5.17 -4.86
C PRO A 227 -4.89 6.69 -5.09
N ILE A 228 -3.79 7.44 -5.06
CA ILE A 228 -3.82 8.90 -5.23
C ILE A 228 -3.04 9.33 -6.46
N CYS A 229 -1.80 8.84 -6.61
CA CYS A 229 -0.96 9.15 -7.76
C CYS A 229 0.08 8.08 -7.99
N ILE A 230 0.61 8.05 -9.20
CA ILE A 230 1.64 7.11 -9.65
C ILE A 230 2.84 7.92 -10.14
N PHE A 231 4.04 7.53 -9.76
CA PHE A 231 5.29 8.08 -10.28
C PHE A 231 6.06 6.98 -11.01
N THR A 232 6.03 7.05 -12.32
CA THR A 232 6.75 6.15 -13.21
C THR A 232 8.13 6.72 -13.48
N PHE A 233 9.19 5.93 -13.33
CA PHE A 233 10.56 6.43 -13.39
C PHE A 233 11.55 5.41 -13.94
N GLY A 234 12.68 5.93 -14.44
CA GLY A 234 13.78 5.15 -15.00
C GLY A 234 14.93 6.05 -15.43
N LYS A 235 15.95 5.46 -16.06
CA LYS A 235 17.01 6.25 -16.68
C LYS A 235 16.47 6.89 -17.96
N PRO A 236 16.62 8.21 -18.15
CA PRO A 236 16.18 8.88 -19.36
C PRO A 236 16.90 8.30 -20.60
N ARG A 237 16.16 8.05 -21.66
CA ARG A 237 16.76 7.74 -22.97
C ARG A 237 17.33 9.04 -23.54
N ARG A 238 18.62 9.04 -23.80
CA ARG A 238 19.32 10.14 -24.47
C ARG A 238 19.02 10.16 -25.97
#